data_212164d44ddf03cc8d245ff3d9eede21
#
_entry.id   212164d44ddf03cc8d245ff3d9eede21
#
_cell.length_a   1.000
_cell.length_b   1.000
_cell.length_c   1.000
_cell.angle_alpha   90.00
_cell.angle_beta   90.00
_cell.angle_gamma   90.00
#
_symmetry.space_group_name_H-M   'P 1'
#
loop_
_entity.id
_entity.type
_entity.pdbx_description
1 polymer ?
#
loop_
_entity_poly.entity_id
_entity_poly.type
_entity_poly.pdbx_seq_one_letter_code
_entity_poly.pdbx_strand_id
1 'polypeptide(L)'
;MKILLQITLASLILLLAEICHAAGSTTVSVSATVLSKSICKFMAASAALNFGSLDPANSSDAIINSTITFRCGGSTPNATFAISQDDGLYETGPGANRMQNTTVTTEYLPYTVTLNPFSNTVPKNVVQTLTISGSIQASDYQNAYIGSYSDTVVISIAP
;
A
#
# COMPACT_ATOMS: atom_id res chain seq x y z
N MET A 1 -32.40 -86.84 -24.58
CA MET A 1 -31.44 -85.97 -25.30
C MET A 1 -31.91 -84.52 -25.39
N LYS A 2 -33.20 -84.22 -25.64
CA LYS A 2 -33.72 -82.83 -25.73
C LYS A 2 -33.71 -82.04 -24.37
N ILE A 3 -34.01 -82.74 -23.26
CA ILE A 3 -34.07 -82.13 -21.94
C ILE A 3 -32.68 -81.73 -21.39
N LEU A 4 -31.68 -82.58 -21.64
CA LEU A 4 -30.29 -82.20 -21.26
C LEU A 4 -29.76 -81.03 -22.06
N LEU A 5 -30.12 -80.89 -23.33
CA LEU A 5 -29.71 -79.73 -24.14
C LEU A 5 -30.37 -78.42 -23.69
N GLN A 6 -31.63 -78.49 -23.19
CA GLN A 6 -32.33 -77.31 -22.67
C GLN A 6 -31.77 -76.83 -21.31
N ILE A 7 -31.33 -77.75 -20.46
CA ILE A 7 -30.73 -77.46 -19.17
C ILE A 7 -29.34 -76.82 -19.37
N THR A 8 -28.54 -77.28 -20.29
CA THR A 8 -27.23 -76.72 -20.61
C THR A 8 -27.34 -75.34 -21.25
N LEU A 9 -28.35 -75.10 -22.08
CA LEU A 9 -28.59 -73.80 -22.71
C LEU A 9 -29.07 -72.75 -21.68
N ALA A 10 -29.96 -73.15 -20.76
CA ALA A 10 -30.44 -72.28 -19.68
C ALA A 10 -29.32 -71.95 -18.70
N SER A 11 -28.40 -72.87 -18.40
CA SER A 11 -27.27 -72.61 -17.52
C SER A 11 -26.23 -71.65 -18.16
N LEU A 12 -26.03 -71.73 -19.48
CA LEU A 12 -25.12 -70.85 -20.21
C LEU A 12 -25.65 -69.45 -20.33
N ILE A 13 -26.98 -69.22 -20.38
CA ILE A 13 -27.58 -67.89 -20.40
C ILE A 13 -27.49 -67.19 -19.00
N LEU A 14 -27.55 -68.02 -17.94
CA LEU A 14 -27.43 -67.46 -16.57
C LEU A 14 -25.99 -66.99 -16.23
N LEU A 15 -24.96 -67.61 -16.90
CA LEU A 15 -23.58 -67.19 -16.69
C LEU A 15 -23.17 -65.90 -17.45
N LEU A 16 -24.00 -65.44 -18.38
CA LEU A 16 -23.71 -64.21 -19.16
C LEU A 16 -24.29 -62.94 -18.56
N ALA A 17 -25.01 -63.05 -17.45
CA ALA A 17 -25.73 -61.92 -16.86
C ALA A 17 -24.91 -61.09 -15.82
N GLU A 18 -23.65 -61.44 -15.56
CA GLU A 18 -22.85 -60.78 -14.48
C GLU A 18 -21.74 -59.88 -14.98
N ILE A 19 -21.83 -59.28 -16.15
CA ILE A 19 -20.96 -58.16 -16.49
C ILE A 19 -21.69 -56.85 -16.18
N CYS A 20 -22.10 -56.73 -14.93
CA CYS A 20 -22.46 -55.41 -14.40
C CYS A 20 -21.18 -54.60 -14.24
N HIS A 21 -20.83 -53.81 -15.22
CA HIS A 21 -19.79 -52.83 -15.08
C HIS A 21 -20.27 -51.77 -14.13
N ALA A 22 -19.91 -51.95 -12.86
CA ALA A 22 -20.07 -50.87 -11.89
C ALA A 22 -19.19 -49.72 -12.36
N ALA A 23 -19.80 -48.67 -12.90
CA ALA A 23 -19.11 -47.44 -13.16
C ALA A 23 -18.59 -46.91 -11.81
N GLY A 24 -17.29 -47.08 -11.58
CA GLY A 24 -16.64 -46.57 -10.39
C GLY A 24 -16.59 -45.03 -10.45
N SER A 25 -17.17 -44.36 -9.46
CA SER A 25 -16.97 -42.95 -9.26
C SER A 25 -15.92 -42.73 -8.16
N THR A 26 -15.06 -41.75 -8.33
CA THR A 26 -14.12 -41.31 -7.31
C THR A 26 -14.34 -39.84 -7.02
N THR A 27 -14.12 -39.42 -5.77
CA THR A 27 -14.17 -38.01 -5.38
C THR A 27 -12.75 -37.48 -5.28
N VAL A 28 -12.50 -36.35 -5.91
CA VAL A 28 -11.27 -35.61 -5.77
C VAL A 28 -11.53 -34.41 -4.86
N SER A 29 -10.85 -34.36 -3.72
CA SER A 29 -10.90 -33.20 -2.82
C SER A 29 -9.95 -32.13 -3.34
N VAL A 30 -10.47 -30.91 -3.61
CA VAL A 30 -9.68 -29.76 -4.02
C VAL A 30 -9.75 -28.73 -2.89
N SER A 31 -8.58 -28.30 -2.39
CA SER A 31 -8.48 -27.27 -1.35
C SER A 31 -7.39 -26.27 -1.71
N ALA A 32 -7.60 -25.01 -1.35
CA ALA A 32 -6.61 -23.96 -1.44
C ALA A 32 -6.74 -23.05 -0.21
N THR A 33 -5.60 -22.57 0.30
CA THR A 33 -5.56 -21.58 1.37
C THR A 33 -5.01 -20.28 0.80
N VAL A 34 -5.79 -19.20 0.90
CA VAL A 34 -5.34 -17.86 0.54
C VAL A 34 -4.84 -17.17 1.80
N LEU A 35 -3.54 -16.85 1.83
CA LEU A 35 -2.93 -16.13 2.95
C LEU A 35 -3.39 -14.67 2.95
N SER A 36 -3.63 -14.13 4.16
CA SER A 36 -3.90 -12.72 4.33
C SER A 36 -2.64 -11.92 3.96
N LYS A 37 -2.76 -11.04 2.97
CA LYS A 37 -1.70 -10.12 2.56
C LYS A 37 -2.32 -8.78 2.26
N SER A 38 -1.85 -7.74 2.94
CA SER A 38 -2.17 -6.35 2.63
C SER A 38 -1.06 -5.73 1.76
N ILE A 39 -1.45 -4.88 0.84
CA ILE A 39 -0.54 -4.10 0.00
C ILE A 39 -1.11 -2.70 -0.08
N CYS A 40 -0.33 -1.70 0.34
CA CYS A 40 -0.70 -0.29 0.18
C CYS A 40 0.25 0.39 -0.81
N LYS A 41 -0.29 1.25 -1.67
CA LYS A 41 0.49 1.98 -2.68
C LYS A 41 -0.01 3.39 -2.86
N PHE A 42 0.89 4.34 -2.96
CA PHE A 42 0.58 5.69 -3.45
C PHE A 42 0.19 5.63 -4.93
N MET A 43 -0.73 6.50 -5.32
CA MET A 43 -1.23 6.59 -6.71
C MET A 43 -0.44 7.60 -7.55
N ALA A 44 0.34 8.47 -6.91
CA ALA A 44 1.27 9.38 -7.55
C ALA A 44 2.69 9.14 -7.02
N ALA A 45 3.69 9.42 -7.84
CA ALA A 45 5.10 9.20 -7.50
C ALA A 45 5.69 10.29 -6.62
N SER A 46 5.08 11.50 -6.61
CA SER A 46 5.58 12.64 -5.84
C SER A 46 4.45 13.62 -5.50
N ALA A 47 4.70 14.42 -4.47
CA ALA A 47 3.94 15.61 -4.13
C ALA A 47 4.93 16.74 -3.87
N ALA A 48 4.46 17.99 -3.90
CA ALA A 48 5.30 19.16 -3.63
C ALA A 48 4.70 20.00 -2.50
N LEU A 49 5.57 20.47 -1.61
CA LEU A 49 5.29 21.55 -0.65
C LEU A 49 6.05 22.77 -1.13
N ASN A 50 5.35 23.72 -1.74
CA ASN A 50 5.95 24.94 -2.27
C ASN A 50 5.52 26.12 -1.38
N PHE A 51 6.43 26.59 -0.54
CA PHE A 51 6.18 27.74 0.35
C PHE A 51 6.16 29.10 -0.37
N GLY A 52 6.58 29.13 -1.65
CA GLY A 52 6.63 30.36 -2.41
C GLY A 52 7.73 31.32 -1.90
N SER A 53 7.48 32.62 -2.06
CA SER A 53 8.39 33.66 -1.57
C SER A 53 8.04 34.01 -0.13
N LEU A 54 9.01 33.89 0.75
CA LEU A 54 8.89 34.27 2.15
C LEU A 54 9.43 35.70 2.35
N ASP A 55 8.59 36.58 2.87
CA ASP A 55 8.99 37.97 3.18
C ASP A 55 9.52 38.05 4.62
N PRO A 56 10.80 38.39 4.85
CA PRO A 56 11.37 38.51 6.16
C PRO A 56 10.68 39.55 7.06
N ALA A 57 9.93 40.48 6.47
CA ALA A 57 9.13 41.45 7.25
C ALA A 57 7.85 40.85 7.83
N ASN A 58 7.44 39.66 7.36
CA ASN A 58 6.27 38.96 7.87
C ASN A 58 6.60 38.22 9.17
N SER A 59 5.71 38.34 10.17
CA SER A 59 5.86 37.71 11.49
C SER A 59 5.02 36.46 11.68
N SER A 60 4.37 35.93 10.61
CA SER A 60 3.52 34.73 10.66
C SER A 60 4.26 33.53 10.11
N ASP A 61 4.06 32.37 10.73
CA ASP A 61 4.57 31.12 10.21
C ASP A 61 4.03 30.84 8.80
N ALA A 62 4.88 30.32 7.93
CA ALA A 62 4.48 29.90 6.60
C ALA A 62 3.96 28.46 6.65
N ILE A 63 2.70 28.25 6.32
CA ILE A 63 2.06 26.92 6.32
C ILE A 63 1.53 26.60 4.93
N ILE A 64 1.84 25.41 4.44
CA ILE A 64 1.37 24.89 3.15
C ILE A 64 0.87 23.47 3.30
N ASN A 65 -0.16 23.09 2.54
CA ASN A 65 -0.68 21.75 2.49
C ASN A 65 -0.62 21.21 1.06
N SER A 66 -0.30 19.94 0.95
CA SER A 66 -0.39 19.18 -0.28
C SER A 66 -1.11 17.87 0.00
N THR A 67 -1.66 17.24 -1.02
CA THR A 67 -2.35 15.96 -0.87
C THR A 67 -1.84 14.94 -1.88
N ILE A 68 -1.77 13.70 -1.45
CA ILE A 68 -1.51 12.55 -2.30
C ILE A 68 -2.51 11.46 -1.98
N THR A 69 -2.93 10.72 -2.98
CA THR A 69 -3.85 9.60 -2.78
C THR A 69 -3.12 8.28 -2.74
N PHE A 70 -3.67 7.35 -1.97
CA PHE A 70 -3.18 5.99 -1.89
C PHE A 70 -4.34 5.00 -1.83
N ARG A 71 -4.06 3.73 -2.06
CA ARG A 71 -5.03 2.66 -1.97
C ARG A 71 -4.38 1.42 -1.36
N CYS A 72 -5.11 0.78 -0.44
CA CYS A 72 -4.73 -0.50 0.14
C CYS A 72 -5.58 -1.62 -0.45
N GLY A 73 -4.96 -2.74 -0.78
CA GLY A 73 -5.60 -3.99 -1.19
C GLY A 73 -5.22 -5.12 -0.26
N GLY A 74 -5.94 -6.23 -0.34
CA GLY A 74 -5.64 -7.40 0.50
C GLY A 74 -6.70 -8.48 0.36
N SER A 75 -6.51 -9.59 1.07
CA SER A 75 -7.46 -10.72 1.11
C SER A 75 -8.60 -10.51 2.12
N THR A 76 -8.46 -9.57 3.05
CA THR A 76 -9.49 -9.21 4.04
C THR A 76 -10.32 -8.01 3.57
N PRO A 77 -11.55 -7.79 4.08
CA PRO A 77 -12.38 -6.64 3.74
C PRO A 77 -11.73 -5.30 4.05
N ASN A 78 -10.93 -5.24 5.11
CA ASN A 78 -10.22 -4.05 5.55
C ASN A 78 -8.70 -4.30 5.52
N ALA A 79 -7.93 -3.22 5.32
CA ALA A 79 -6.48 -3.21 5.39
C ALA A 79 -6.03 -2.14 6.38
N THR A 80 -5.06 -2.46 7.21
CA THR A 80 -4.35 -1.48 8.04
C THR A 80 -3.20 -0.89 7.24
N PHE A 81 -2.78 0.32 7.57
CA PHE A 81 -1.59 0.93 7.02
C PHE A 81 -0.88 1.78 8.07
N ALA A 82 0.42 1.98 7.87
CA ALA A 82 1.22 2.96 8.57
C ALA A 82 2.03 3.75 7.54
N ILE A 83 2.04 5.07 7.67
CA ILE A 83 2.81 5.98 6.82
C ILE A 83 3.90 6.61 7.68
N SER A 84 5.11 6.62 7.17
CA SER A 84 6.27 7.25 7.78
C SER A 84 6.95 8.18 6.78
N GLN A 85 7.75 9.08 7.28
CA GLN A 85 8.64 9.92 6.50
C GLN A 85 10.05 9.82 7.06
N ASP A 86 11.05 10.08 6.23
CA ASP A 86 12.40 10.39 6.68
C ASP A 86 12.52 11.88 7.04
N ASP A 87 13.67 12.28 7.53
CA ASP A 87 13.94 13.65 7.95
C ASP A 87 14.58 14.52 6.84
N GLY A 88 14.58 14.02 5.59
CA GLY A 88 15.11 14.72 4.42
C GLY A 88 16.62 14.54 4.21
N LEU A 89 17.14 15.17 3.15
CA LEU A 89 18.54 15.04 2.74
C LEU A 89 19.53 15.78 3.64
N TYR A 90 19.08 16.82 4.36
CA TYR A 90 19.95 17.72 5.08
C TYR A 90 19.64 17.76 6.58
N GLU A 91 19.07 16.72 7.11
CA GLU A 91 18.73 16.59 8.53
C GLU A 91 19.93 16.81 9.45
N THR A 92 19.64 17.18 10.71
CA THR A 92 20.62 17.26 11.80
C THR A 92 20.35 16.27 12.92
N GLY A 93 19.28 15.48 12.78
CA GLY A 93 18.82 14.48 13.74
C GLY A 93 17.32 14.21 13.57
N PRO A 94 16.77 13.24 14.28
CA PRO A 94 15.37 12.84 14.15
C PRO A 94 14.40 14.00 14.33
N GLY A 95 13.54 14.23 13.32
CA GLY A 95 12.55 15.30 13.31
C GLY A 95 13.12 16.71 13.06
N ALA A 96 14.39 16.82 12.67
CA ALA A 96 15.07 18.09 12.42
C ALA A 96 15.28 18.34 10.91
N ASN A 97 14.16 18.41 10.17
CA ASN A 97 14.18 18.69 8.73
C ASN A 97 14.71 20.12 8.46
N ARG A 98 15.49 20.25 7.39
CA ARG A 98 15.94 21.56 6.89
C ARG A 98 16.21 21.50 5.38
N MET A 99 15.84 22.57 4.70
CA MET A 99 16.19 22.78 3.30
C MET A 99 17.58 23.42 3.20
N GLN A 100 18.35 23.05 2.19
CA GLN A 100 19.63 23.69 1.89
C GLN A 100 19.45 24.80 0.85
N ASN A 101 20.15 25.92 1.03
CA ASN A 101 20.22 26.97 0.03
C ASN A 101 20.93 26.45 -1.23
N THR A 102 20.31 26.64 -2.40
CA THR A 102 20.81 26.07 -3.67
C THR A 102 22.07 26.75 -4.19
N THR A 103 22.43 27.92 -3.68
CA THR A 103 23.62 28.69 -4.09
C THR A 103 24.68 28.71 -2.99
N VAL A 104 24.28 28.94 -1.74
CA VAL A 104 25.16 28.95 -0.59
C VAL A 104 24.90 27.71 0.26
N THR A 105 25.59 26.65 -0.05
CA THR A 105 25.30 25.30 0.49
C THR A 105 25.64 25.14 1.98
N THR A 106 26.17 26.17 2.63
CA THR A 106 26.35 26.22 4.09
C THR A 106 25.14 26.79 4.83
N GLU A 107 24.16 27.34 4.10
CA GLU A 107 22.98 27.97 4.65
C GLU A 107 21.78 27.02 4.58
N TYR A 108 21.00 26.98 5.64
CA TYR A 108 19.87 26.08 5.81
C TYR A 108 18.66 26.79 6.37
N LEU A 109 17.48 26.33 6.01
CA LEU A 109 16.19 26.80 6.50
C LEU A 109 15.42 25.62 7.15
N PRO A 110 15.24 25.61 8.47
CA PRO A 110 14.48 24.59 9.16
C PRO A 110 12.99 24.61 8.74
N TYR A 111 12.38 23.44 8.74
CA TYR A 111 10.95 23.28 8.49
C TYR A 111 10.42 22.02 9.19
N THR A 112 9.12 21.88 9.26
CA THR A 112 8.47 20.68 9.77
C THR A 112 7.52 20.10 8.73
N VAL A 113 7.38 18.76 8.73
CA VAL A 113 6.38 18.04 7.93
C VAL A 113 5.52 17.19 8.85
N THR A 114 4.22 17.23 8.64
CA THR A 114 3.27 16.35 9.32
C THR A 114 2.38 15.62 8.31
N LEU A 115 2.02 14.38 8.64
CA LEU A 115 1.23 13.49 7.81
C LEU A 115 -0.10 13.17 8.48
N ASN A 116 -1.21 13.30 7.75
CA ASN A 116 -2.53 12.98 8.28
C ASN A 116 -3.42 12.31 7.20
N PRO A 117 -3.92 11.08 7.45
CA PRO A 117 -3.62 10.19 8.57
C PRO A 117 -2.25 9.52 8.42
N PHE A 118 -1.53 9.31 9.52
CA PHE A 118 -0.28 8.55 9.50
C PHE A 118 -0.49 7.03 9.69
N SER A 119 -1.63 6.61 10.25
CA SER A 119 -2.04 5.21 10.35
C SER A 119 -3.55 5.07 10.49
N ASN A 120 -4.13 4.02 9.93
CA ASN A 120 -5.54 3.70 10.11
C ASN A 120 -5.86 2.31 9.55
N THR A 121 -7.12 1.88 9.74
CA THR A 121 -7.72 0.73 9.07
C THR A 121 -8.79 1.23 8.10
N VAL A 122 -8.69 0.84 6.84
CA VAL A 122 -9.55 1.32 5.76
C VAL A 122 -10.13 0.16 4.95
N PRO A 123 -11.31 0.32 4.34
CA PRO A 123 -11.82 -0.67 3.41
C PRO A 123 -10.87 -0.88 2.23
N LYS A 124 -10.69 -2.14 1.83
CA LYS A 124 -9.83 -2.46 0.69
C LYS A 124 -10.33 -1.82 -0.60
N ASN A 125 -9.39 -1.47 -1.47
CA ASN A 125 -9.65 -0.90 -2.80
C ASN A 125 -10.35 0.48 -2.80
N VAL A 126 -10.57 1.09 -1.64
CA VAL A 126 -11.08 2.45 -1.54
C VAL A 126 -9.90 3.42 -1.55
N VAL A 127 -10.01 4.46 -2.39
CA VAL A 127 -8.99 5.52 -2.46
C VAL A 127 -9.04 6.34 -1.17
N GLN A 128 -7.88 6.53 -0.58
CA GLN A 128 -7.67 7.35 0.61
C GLN A 128 -6.84 8.58 0.23
N THR A 129 -6.96 9.64 1.01
CA THR A 129 -6.17 10.87 0.85
C THR A 129 -5.25 11.04 2.05
N LEU A 130 -3.97 11.23 1.77
CA LEU A 130 -2.97 11.68 2.73
C LEU A 130 -2.80 13.18 2.55
N THR A 131 -2.96 13.94 3.62
CA THR A 131 -2.59 15.35 3.69
C THR A 131 -1.18 15.45 4.24
N ILE A 132 -0.34 16.19 3.53
CA ILE A 132 1.04 16.50 3.90
C ILE A 132 1.06 17.99 4.21
N SER A 133 1.33 18.35 5.46
CA SER A 133 1.39 19.74 5.91
C SER A 133 2.84 20.13 6.20
N GLY A 134 3.31 21.19 5.56
CA GLY A 134 4.62 21.79 5.84
C GLY A 134 4.48 23.10 6.59
N SER A 135 5.41 23.38 7.49
CA SER A 135 5.46 24.64 8.22
C SER A 135 6.90 25.13 8.38
N ILE A 136 7.11 26.44 8.19
CA ILE A 136 8.35 27.16 8.48
C ILE A 136 8.02 28.24 9.50
N GLN A 137 8.73 28.28 10.62
CA GLN A 137 8.51 29.32 11.62
C GLN A 137 8.99 30.68 11.11
N ALA A 138 8.28 31.74 11.48
CA ALA A 138 8.67 33.10 11.12
C ALA A 138 10.09 33.47 11.56
N SER A 139 10.48 33.06 12.77
CA SER A 139 11.83 33.28 13.32
C SER A 139 12.93 32.67 12.46
N ASP A 140 12.64 31.59 11.73
CA ASP A 140 13.63 30.86 10.92
C ASP A 140 13.88 31.56 9.59
N TYR A 141 12.82 31.93 8.84
CA TYR A 141 13.01 32.58 7.54
C TYR A 141 13.34 34.07 7.63
N GLN A 142 12.97 34.76 8.73
CA GLN A 142 13.35 36.18 8.98
C GLN A 142 14.86 36.38 9.06
N ASN A 143 15.59 35.35 9.51
CA ASN A 143 17.05 35.38 9.68
C ASN A 143 17.78 34.54 8.62
N ALA A 144 17.05 33.92 7.67
CA ALA A 144 17.64 33.09 6.66
C ALA A 144 18.41 33.90 5.61
N TYR A 145 19.49 33.31 5.08
CA TYR A 145 20.23 33.92 3.96
C TYR A 145 19.34 33.98 2.71
N ILE A 146 19.48 35.07 1.94
CA ILE A 146 18.71 35.22 0.70
C ILE A 146 19.01 34.11 -0.30
N GLY A 147 17.98 33.58 -0.95
CA GLY A 147 18.14 32.57 -2.01
C GLY A 147 16.99 31.57 -2.06
N SER A 148 17.14 30.59 -2.93
CA SER A 148 16.21 29.47 -3.04
C SER A 148 16.68 28.32 -2.16
N TYR A 149 15.74 27.66 -1.49
CA TYR A 149 15.98 26.52 -0.62
C TYR A 149 15.24 25.29 -1.13
N SER A 150 15.84 24.12 -1.01
CA SER A 150 15.21 22.87 -1.41
C SER A 150 15.63 21.71 -0.52
N ASP A 151 14.74 20.75 -0.39
CA ASP A 151 14.98 19.46 0.26
C ASP A 151 14.11 18.38 -0.41
N THR A 152 14.36 17.13 -0.08
CA THR A 152 13.55 15.99 -0.50
C THR A 152 13.33 15.07 0.68
N VAL A 153 12.06 14.83 1.00
CA VAL A 153 11.60 13.90 2.04
C VAL A 153 10.99 12.67 1.37
N VAL A 154 11.37 11.49 1.81
CA VAL A 154 10.78 10.24 1.33
C VAL A 154 9.66 9.82 2.26
N ILE A 155 8.45 9.68 1.70
CA ILE A 155 7.28 9.17 2.41
C ILE A 155 7.07 7.72 2.02
N SER A 156 6.98 6.85 3.01
CA SER A 156 6.78 5.41 2.85
C SER A 156 5.45 4.97 3.44
N ILE A 157 4.82 3.97 2.82
CA ILE A 157 3.59 3.35 3.31
C ILE A 157 3.80 1.86 3.47
N ALA A 158 3.53 1.35 4.67
CA ALA A 158 3.52 -0.08 5.01
C ALA A 158 2.09 -0.54 5.28
N PRO A 159 1.74 -1.79 4.92
CA PRO A 159 0.46 -2.41 5.24
C PRO A 159 0.43 -2.95 6.66
#